data_6bfb4006a323a6d7bc6435575dde5fc5
#
_entry.id   6bfb4006a323a6d7bc6435575dde5fc5
#
_cell.length_a   1.000
_cell.length_b   1.000
_cell.length_c   1.000
_cell.angle_alpha   90.00
_cell.angle_beta   90.00
_cell.angle_gamma   90.00
#
_symmetry.space_group_name_H-M   'P 1'
#
loop_
_entity.id
_entity.type
_entity.pdbx_description
1 polymer ?
#
loop_
_entity_poly.entity_id
_entity_poly.type
_entity_poly.pdbx_seq_one_letter_code
_entity_poly.pdbx_strand_id
1 'polypeptide(L)'
;MAEQENSKDLISVLWSGADVLRSKMDANEYKNYLLGIVFYKYLSDSFLIRVYDLINDEKPESLKVALEAYKNELKGEYANDLLDELKQDRKYVIEPELTYTCFAEDARNNCFNREQLQKAFNNIEQSGELFVDLFSDIDLYSSRLGAGDQKQSDTIAELIKVIDQADLLNSDGEILGDAYEYLIGQFASETGKKAGEFYTPQAVSKILTRIAITGQENVKGLSIYDPCMGSGSLLLNAKRYYKGDTNYIKYYGQELNMSTYNLARMNMFLHDVAAENQNLHHGDTLDADWPTGEETDFHMVLM
;
A
#
# COMPACT_ATOMS: atom_id res chain seq x y z
N MET A 1 24.13 -5.79 -6.27
CA MET A 1 23.77 -6.94 -7.16
C MET A 1 22.67 -7.78 -6.52
N ALA A 2 22.79 -8.23 -5.26
CA ALA A 2 21.73 -8.98 -4.57
C ALA A 2 20.39 -8.21 -4.42
N GLU A 3 20.43 -6.93 -4.06
CA GLU A 3 19.22 -6.07 -3.95
C GLU A 3 18.50 -5.89 -5.28
N GLN A 4 19.24 -5.74 -6.39
CA GLN A 4 18.64 -5.63 -7.73
C GLN A 4 18.07 -6.96 -8.25
N GLU A 5 18.57 -8.07 -7.77
CA GLU A 5 18.06 -9.41 -8.10
C GLU A 5 16.78 -9.68 -7.30
N ASN A 6 16.76 -9.40 -6.00
CA ASN A 6 15.56 -9.49 -5.14
C ASN A 6 14.41 -8.58 -5.64
N SER A 7 14.71 -7.36 -6.06
CA SER A 7 13.69 -6.44 -6.59
C SER A 7 13.06 -6.96 -7.90
N LYS A 8 13.85 -7.55 -8.79
CA LYS A 8 13.34 -8.12 -10.05
C LYS A 8 12.46 -9.35 -9.82
N ASP A 9 12.85 -10.20 -8.88
CA ASP A 9 12.09 -11.39 -8.54
C ASP A 9 10.75 -10.99 -7.89
N LEU A 10 10.74 -10.01 -6.99
CA LEU A 10 9.54 -9.45 -6.38
C LEU A 10 8.59 -8.87 -7.43
N ILE A 11 9.09 -8.02 -8.33
CA ILE A 11 8.31 -7.43 -9.43
C ILE A 11 7.70 -8.54 -10.31
N SER A 12 8.49 -9.57 -10.66
CA SER A 12 8.03 -10.66 -11.50
C SER A 12 6.90 -11.45 -10.84
N VAL A 13 7.02 -11.74 -9.55
CA VAL A 13 5.99 -12.43 -8.78
C VAL A 13 4.72 -11.60 -8.70
N LEU A 14 4.83 -10.34 -8.30
CA LEU A 14 3.67 -9.45 -8.19
C LEU A 14 2.99 -9.24 -9.55
N TRP A 15 3.78 -9.08 -10.64
CA TRP A 15 3.23 -8.95 -11.98
C TRP A 15 2.51 -10.20 -12.47
N SER A 16 2.97 -11.39 -12.08
CA SER A 16 2.28 -12.65 -12.42
C SER A 16 0.86 -12.75 -11.83
N GLY A 17 0.59 -12.00 -10.75
CA GLY A 17 -0.76 -11.83 -10.22
C GLY A 17 -1.73 -11.18 -11.21
N ALA A 18 -1.24 -10.28 -12.09
CA ALA A 18 -2.05 -9.69 -13.14
C ALA A 18 -2.57 -10.74 -14.15
N ASP A 19 -1.80 -11.80 -14.41
CA ASP A 19 -2.19 -12.85 -15.37
C ASP A 19 -3.41 -13.65 -14.91
N VAL A 20 -3.63 -13.76 -13.60
CA VAL A 20 -4.82 -14.39 -13.00
C VAL A 20 -6.09 -13.62 -13.39
N LEU A 21 -6.02 -12.30 -13.49
CA LEU A 21 -7.17 -11.42 -13.71
C LEU A 21 -7.31 -10.94 -15.16
N ARG A 22 -6.20 -10.86 -15.92
CA ARG A 22 -6.14 -10.28 -17.28
C ARG A 22 -7.13 -10.93 -18.25
N SER A 23 -7.44 -12.20 -18.10
CA SER A 23 -8.43 -12.89 -18.94
C SER A 23 -9.89 -12.60 -18.54
N LYS A 24 -10.12 -11.91 -17.44
CA LYS A 24 -11.44 -11.74 -16.82
C LYS A 24 -11.93 -10.29 -16.84
N MET A 25 -11.02 -9.32 -16.81
CA MET A 25 -11.35 -7.91 -16.73
C MET A 25 -10.25 -7.02 -17.33
N ASP A 26 -10.58 -5.76 -17.60
CA ASP A 26 -9.65 -4.80 -18.18
C ASP A 26 -8.60 -4.32 -17.15
N ALA A 27 -7.44 -3.84 -17.66
CA ALA A 27 -6.33 -3.36 -16.83
C ALA A 27 -6.74 -2.26 -15.83
N ASN A 28 -7.65 -1.38 -16.20
CA ASN A 28 -8.18 -0.35 -15.31
C ASN A 28 -8.91 -0.93 -14.08
N GLU A 29 -9.42 -2.15 -14.18
CA GLU A 29 -10.16 -2.80 -13.11
C GLU A 29 -9.24 -3.72 -12.31
N TYR A 30 -8.51 -4.65 -12.98
CA TYR A 30 -7.72 -5.62 -12.26
C TYR A 30 -6.54 -5.01 -11.50
N LYS A 31 -6.06 -3.81 -11.91
CA LYS A 31 -5.03 -3.10 -11.15
C LYS A 31 -5.44 -2.88 -9.69
N ASN A 32 -6.70 -2.50 -9.43
CA ASN A 32 -7.18 -2.21 -8.09
C ASN A 32 -7.17 -3.48 -7.22
N TYR A 33 -7.60 -4.63 -7.78
CA TYR A 33 -7.52 -5.92 -7.07
C TYR A 33 -6.08 -6.30 -6.74
N LEU A 34 -5.19 -6.25 -7.74
CA LEU A 34 -3.80 -6.62 -7.54
C LEU A 34 -3.13 -5.70 -6.51
N LEU A 35 -3.18 -4.39 -6.74
CA LEU A 35 -2.52 -3.41 -5.90
C LEU A 35 -3.09 -3.40 -4.48
N GLY A 36 -4.40 -3.52 -4.32
CA GLY A 36 -5.03 -3.56 -3.00
C GLY A 36 -4.72 -4.84 -2.23
N ILE A 37 -4.67 -6.01 -2.89
CA ILE A 37 -4.31 -7.27 -2.23
C ILE A 37 -2.81 -7.30 -1.87
N VAL A 38 -1.93 -6.76 -2.72
CA VAL A 38 -0.51 -6.58 -2.40
C VAL A 38 -0.35 -5.66 -1.18
N PHE A 39 -1.10 -4.56 -1.16
CA PHE A 39 -1.08 -3.64 -0.02
C PHE A 39 -1.62 -4.30 1.26
N TYR A 40 -2.70 -5.06 1.17
CA TYR A 40 -3.21 -5.80 2.34
C TYR A 40 -2.19 -6.81 2.86
N LYS A 41 -1.49 -7.52 1.95
CA LYS A 41 -0.39 -8.41 2.33
C LYS A 41 0.69 -7.63 3.11
N TYR A 42 1.10 -6.48 2.61
CA TYR A 42 2.07 -5.63 3.31
C TYR A 42 1.62 -5.25 4.71
N LEU A 43 0.37 -4.77 4.86
CA LEU A 43 -0.17 -4.43 6.18
C LEU A 43 -0.15 -5.63 7.13
N SER A 44 -0.59 -6.79 6.65
CA SER A 44 -0.65 -8.02 7.45
C SER A 44 0.73 -8.55 7.83
N ASP A 45 1.66 -8.59 6.87
CA ASP A 45 3.00 -9.13 7.11
C ASP A 45 3.79 -8.21 8.05
N SER A 46 3.77 -6.89 7.81
CA SER A 46 4.42 -5.92 8.68
C SER A 46 3.80 -5.88 10.08
N PHE A 47 2.49 -6.11 10.20
CA PHE A 47 1.82 -6.26 11.47
C PHE A 47 2.33 -7.48 12.24
N LEU A 48 2.38 -8.66 11.62
CA LEU A 48 2.88 -9.88 12.26
C LEU A 48 4.36 -9.79 12.66
N ILE A 49 5.18 -9.16 11.84
CA ILE A 49 6.59 -8.90 12.18
C ILE A 49 6.67 -8.04 13.44
N ARG A 50 5.88 -6.98 13.51
CA ARG A 50 5.86 -6.08 14.67
C ARG A 50 5.32 -6.76 15.92
N VAL A 51 4.26 -7.56 15.80
CA VAL A 51 3.75 -8.38 16.91
C VAL A 51 4.83 -9.28 17.48
N TYR A 52 5.56 -9.98 16.61
CA TYR A 52 6.61 -10.90 17.04
C TYR A 52 7.77 -10.17 17.72
N ASP A 53 8.18 -9.02 17.16
CA ASP A 53 9.20 -8.15 17.73
C ASP A 53 8.83 -7.67 19.15
N LEU A 54 7.57 -7.25 19.36
CA LEU A 54 7.06 -6.84 20.67
C LEU A 54 7.06 -7.98 21.71
N ILE A 55 6.80 -9.22 21.27
CA ILE A 55 6.76 -10.39 22.15
C ILE A 55 8.17 -10.92 22.47
N ASN A 56 9.08 -10.94 21.48
CA ASN A 56 10.35 -11.68 21.58
C ASN A 56 11.60 -10.79 21.47
N ASP A 57 11.47 -9.49 21.17
CA ASP A 57 12.59 -8.57 20.90
C ASP A 57 13.51 -9.06 19.78
N GLU A 58 12.95 -9.72 18.76
CA GLU A 58 13.65 -10.26 17.59
C GLU A 58 12.75 -10.39 16.37
N LYS A 59 13.36 -10.60 15.18
CA LYS A 59 12.60 -10.88 13.96
C LYS A 59 12.17 -12.35 13.91
N PRO A 60 10.96 -12.64 13.37
CA PRO A 60 10.49 -14.02 13.23
C PRO A 60 11.25 -14.77 12.12
N GLU A 61 11.45 -16.07 12.29
CA GLU A 61 11.98 -16.94 11.23
C GLU A 61 11.02 -17.07 10.05
N SER A 62 9.71 -16.94 10.29
CA SER A 62 8.65 -16.93 9.28
C SER A 62 7.38 -16.28 9.81
N LEU A 63 6.51 -15.83 8.89
CA LEU A 63 5.21 -15.26 9.27
C LEU A 63 4.29 -16.26 9.97
N LYS A 64 4.45 -17.57 9.72
CA LYS A 64 3.72 -18.61 10.46
C LYS A 64 4.14 -18.67 11.92
N VAL A 65 5.42 -18.57 12.20
CA VAL A 65 5.94 -18.51 13.59
C VAL A 65 5.41 -17.27 14.29
N ALA A 66 5.41 -16.12 13.61
CA ALA A 66 4.86 -14.88 14.16
C ALA A 66 3.35 -15.00 14.44
N LEU A 67 2.58 -15.59 13.54
CA LEU A 67 1.14 -15.80 13.70
C LEU A 67 0.83 -16.72 14.91
N GLU A 68 1.58 -17.81 15.07
CA GLU A 68 1.39 -18.71 16.22
C GLU A 68 1.78 -18.05 17.55
N ALA A 69 2.85 -17.25 17.57
CA ALA A 69 3.20 -16.45 18.74
C ALA A 69 2.08 -15.46 19.09
N TYR A 70 1.53 -14.76 18.09
CA TYR A 70 0.40 -13.85 18.26
C TYR A 70 -0.83 -14.55 18.83
N LYS A 71 -1.25 -15.69 18.25
CA LYS A 71 -2.39 -16.48 18.75
C LYS A 71 -2.21 -16.95 20.19
N ASN A 72 -0.99 -17.24 20.57
CA ASN A 72 -0.69 -17.68 21.94
C ASN A 72 -0.71 -16.51 22.92
N GLU A 73 -0.13 -15.36 22.55
CA GLU A 73 -0.12 -14.16 23.40
C GLU A 73 -1.54 -13.64 23.67
N LEU A 74 -2.43 -13.71 22.68
CA LEU A 74 -3.84 -13.33 22.85
C LEU A 74 -4.61 -14.18 23.85
N LYS A 75 -4.08 -15.34 24.27
CA LYS A 75 -4.65 -16.18 25.36
C LYS A 75 -4.02 -15.87 26.72
N GLY A 76 -2.95 -15.07 26.73
CA GLY A 76 -2.17 -14.70 27.90
C GLY A 76 -2.75 -13.52 28.69
N GLU A 77 -2.12 -13.20 29.81
CA GLU A 77 -2.53 -12.08 30.65
C GLU A 77 -2.18 -10.71 30.04
N TYR A 78 -1.19 -10.63 29.14
CA TYR A 78 -0.74 -9.38 28.49
C TYR A 78 -1.43 -9.09 27.14
N ALA A 79 -2.47 -9.85 26.78
CA ALA A 79 -3.19 -9.71 25.50
C ALA A 79 -3.67 -8.27 25.25
N ASN A 80 -4.25 -7.63 26.27
CA ASN A 80 -4.76 -6.26 26.13
C ASN A 80 -3.64 -5.24 25.98
N ASP A 81 -2.53 -5.39 26.71
CA ASP A 81 -1.37 -4.50 26.66
C ASP A 81 -0.74 -4.54 25.26
N LEU A 82 -0.58 -5.74 24.69
CA LEU A 82 -0.11 -5.92 23.32
C LEU A 82 -1.04 -5.24 22.31
N LEU A 83 -2.36 -5.45 22.43
CA LEU A 83 -3.32 -4.86 21.49
C LEU A 83 -3.35 -3.33 21.58
N ASP A 84 -3.20 -2.76 22.77
CA ASP A 84 -3.17 -1.31 22.96
C ASP A 84 -1.87 -0.69 22.40
N GLU A 85 -0.73 -1.36 22.56
CA GLU A 85 0.53 -0.94 21.98
C GLU A 85 0.47 -0.99 20.44
N LEU A 86 -0.05 -2.06 19.86
CA LEU A 86 -0.23 -2.19 18.42
C LEU A 86 -1.15 -1.11 17.82
N LYS A 87 -2.24 -0.76 18.51
CA LYS A 87 -3.12 0.35 18.11
C LYS A 87 -2.40 1.70 18.12
N GLN A 88 -1.52 1.93 19.08
CA GLN A 88 -0.75 3.18 19.16
C GLN A 88 0.32 3.24 18.07
N ASP A 89 1.03 2.13 17.82
CA ASP A 89 2.15 2.04 16.88
C ASP A 89 1.65 1.98 15.42
N ARG A 90 0.80 1.01 15.10
CA ARG A 90 0.37 0.74 13.72
C ARG A 90 -0.91 1.45 13.31
N LYS A 91 -1.69 1.96 14.26
CA LYS A 91 -3.02 2.57 14.07
C LYS A 91 -4.11 1.57 13.65
N TYR A 92 -3.78 0.29 13.49
CA TYR A 92 -4.71 -0.80 13.21
C TYR A 92 -4.31 -2.08 13.93
N VAL A 93 -5.26 -2.98 14.07
CA VAL A 93 -5.06 -4.35 14.60
C VAL A 93 -5.74 -5.32 13.67
N ILE A 94 -5.07 -6.43 13.35
CA ILE A 94 -5.61 -7.49 12.51
C ILE A 94 -5.86 -8.73 13.37
N GLU A 95 -7.10 -9.24 13.38
CA GLU A 95 -7.42 -10.51 14.04
C GLU A 95 -6.61 -11.65 13.39
N PRO A 96 -6.14 -12.66 14.16
CA PRO A 96 -5.31 -13.75 13.61
C PRO A 96 -5.88 -14.42 12.37
N GLU A 97 -7.21 -14.64 12.36
CA GLU A 97 -7.95 -15.29 11.25
C GLU A 97 -8.05 -14.41 10.01
N LEU A 98 -7.84 -13.11 10.17
CA LEU A 98 -7.89 -12.13 9.08
C LEU A 98 -6.50 -11.82 8.50
N THR A 99 -5.43 -12.42 9.03
CA THR A 99 -4.08 -12.22 8.48
C THR A 99 -3.94 -12.79 7.08
N TYR A 100 -3.11 -12.16 6.26
CA TYR A 100 -2.80 -12.66 4.92
C TYR A 100 -2.22 -14.08 4.96
N THR A 101 -1.42 -14.39 5.98
CA THR A 101 -0.86 -15.73 6.23
C THR A 101 -1.94 -16.78 6.36
N CYS A 102 -3.05 -16.50 7.07
CA CYS A 102 -4.22 -17.40 7.13
C CYS A 102 -4.89 -17.53 5.77
N PHE A 103 -5.13 -16.43 5.05
CA PHE A 103 -5.75 -16.47 3.73
C PHE A 103 -4.93 -17.27 2.72
N ALA A 104 -3.60 -17.16 2.74
CA ALA A 104 -2.73 -17.95 1.89
C ALA A 104 -2.77 -19.44 2.24
N GLU A 105 -2.89 -19.79 3.52
CA GLU A 105 -3.06 -21.17 3.95
C GLU A 105 -4.41 -21.74 3.53
N ASP A 106 -5.49 -21.01 3.72
CA ASP A 106 -6.84 -21.36 3.29
C ASP A 106 -6.94 -21.52 1.77
N ALA A 107 -6.29 -20.62 1.03
CA ALA A 107 -6.22 -20.71 -0.43
C ALA A 107 -5.50 -21.98 -0.90
N ARG A 108 -4.37 -22.36 -0.26
CA ARG A 108 -3.66 -23.62 -0.56
C ARG A 108 -4.49 -24.85 -0.23
N ASN A 109 -5.30 -24.79 0.82
CA ASN A 109 -6.17 -25.87 1.27
C ASN A 109 -7.53 -25.89 0.56
N ASN A 110 -7.80 -25.00 -0.40
CA ASN A 110 -9.06 -24.81 -1.11
C ASN A 110 -10.27 -24.57 -0.20
N CYS A 111 -10.06 -23.86 0.91
CA CYS A 111 -11.10 -23.45 1.85
C CYS A 111 -11.19 -21.92 2.02
N PHE A 112 -10.51 -21.15 1.18
CA PHE A 112 -10.57 -19.70 1.20
C PHE A 112 -11.99 -19.18 0.96
N ASN A 113 -12.39 -18.22 1.79
CA ASN A 113 -13.66 -17.51 1.67
C ASN A 113 -13.42 -16.00 1.49
N ARG A 114 -13.88 -15.44 0.37
CA ARG A 114 -13.79 -14.00 0.07
C ARG A 114 -14.48 -13.12 1.12
N GLU A 115 -15.51 -13.62 1.83
CA GLU A 115 -16.18 -12.88 2.90
C GLU A 115 -15.24 -12.55 4.06
N GLN A 116 -14.28 -13.44 4.36
CA GLN A 116 -13.25 -13.17 5.35
C GLN A 116 -12.28 -12.07 4.89
N LEU A 117 -11.94 -12.04 3.60
CA LEU A 117 -11.13 -10.95 3.04
C LEU A 117 -11.91 -9.62 3.06
N GLN A 118 -13.21 -9.63 2.76
CA GLN A 118 -14.04 -8.43 2.91
C GLN A 118 -14.10 -7.95 4.36
N LYS A 119 -14.23 -8.87 5.32
CA LYS A 119 -14.17 -8.54 6.75
C LYS A 119 -12.82 -7.93 7.11
N ALA A 120 -11.73 -8.43 6.54
CA ALA A 120 -10.40 -7.93 6.75
C ALA A 120 -10.22 -6.51 6.22
N PHE A 121 -10.71 -6.21 5.02
CA PHE A 121 -10.71 -4.84 4.47
C PHE A 121 -11.51 -3.89 5.36
N ASN A 122 -12.74 -4.27 5.71
CA ASN A 122 -13.58 -3.47 6.60
C ASN A 122 -12.93 -3.23 7.97
N ASN A 123 -12.21 -4.21 8.51
CA ASN A 123 -11.47 -4.07 9.77
C ASN A 123 -10.39 -2.98 9.69
N ILE A 124 -9.62 -2.95 8.60
CA ILE A 124 -8.63 -1.88 8.37
C ILE A 124 -9.33 -0.53 8.20
N GLU A 125 -10.34 -0.44 7.33
CA GLU A 125 -11.06 0.83 7.06
C GLU A 125 -11.70 1.43 8.31
N GLN A 126 -12.15 0.60 9.24
CA GLN A 126 -12.73 1.03 10.52
C GLN A 126 -11.69 1.39 11.59
N SER A 127 -10.41 1.16 11.35
CA SER A 127 -9.35 1.41 12.33
C SER A 127 -9.06 2.90 12.54
N GLY A 128 -9.43 3.77 11.61
CA GLY A 128 -9.27 5.22 11.74
C GLY A 128 -9.44 5.98 10.43
N GLU A 129 -9.53 7.31 10.51
CA GLU A 129 -9.75 8.21 9.35
C GLU A 129 -8.73 7.99 8.22
N LEU A 130 -7.51 7.62 8.58
CA LEU A 130 -6.42 7.35 7.64
C LEU A 130 -6.73 6.19 6.69
N PHE A 131 -7.63 5.28 7.04
CA PHE A 131 -7.93 4.06 6.29
C PHE A 131 -9.34 4.04 5.69
N VAL A 132 -10.16 5.05 5.94
CA VAL A 132 -11.55 5.11 5.44
C VAL A 132 -11.58 4.96 3.91
N ASP A 133 -12.44 4.07 3.42
CA ASP A 133 -12.67 3.78 1.99
C ASP A 133 -11.42 3.34 1.19
N LEU A 134 -10.38 2.85 1.87
CA LEU A 134 -9.10 2.54 1.24
C LEU A 134 -9.20 1.38 0.23
N PHE A 135 -10.11 0.44 0.46
CA PHE A 135 -10.37 -0.73 -0.40
C PHE A 135 -11.69 -0.62 -1.17
N SER A 136 -12.33 0.55 -1.18
CA SER A 136 -13.66 0.76 -1.78
C SER A 136 -13.73 0.42 -3.28
N ASP A 137 -12.60 0.46 -3.99
CA ASP A 137 -12.49 0.14 -5.41
C ASP A 137 -12.33 -1.36 -5.71
N ILE A 138 -12.37 -2.21 -4.68
CA ILE A 138 -12.19 -3.67 -4.81
C ILE A 138 -13.51 -4.37 -4.54
N ASP A 139 -14.26 -4.67 -5.59
CA ASP A 139 -15.51 -5.41 -5.48
C ASP A 139 -15.28 -6.93 -5.52
N LEU A 140 -15.13 -7.55 -4.34
CA LEU A 140 -14.93 -9.00 -4.20
C LEU A 140 -16.14 -9.83 -4.67
N TYR A 141 -17.28 -9.19 -4.93
CA TYR A 141 -18.53 -9.83 -5.39
C TYR A 141 -18.80 -9.61 -6.87
N SER A 142 -17.88 -8.98 -7.59
CA SER A 142 -18.00 -8.70 -9.01
C SER A 142 -18.18 -9.98 -9.82
N SER A 143 -19.20 -10.00 -10.69
CA SER A 143 -19.43 -11.12 -11.62
C SER A 143 -18.29 -11.36 -12.61
N ARG A 144 -17.37 -10.40 -12.77
CA ARG A 144 -16.16 -10.53 -13.60
C ARG A 144 -15.13 -11.48 -12.99
N LEU A 145 -15.10 -11.62 -11.67
CA LEU A 145 -14.26 -12.63 -11.01
C LEU A 145 -14.71 -14.05 -11.31
N GLY A 146 -16.00 -14.25 -11.61
CA GLY A 146 -16.57 -15.55 -11.95
C GLY A 146 -18.07 -15.61 -11.72
N ALA A 147 -18.71 -16.61 -12.30
CA ALA A 147 -20.14 -16.84 -12.13
C ALA A 147 -20.41 -17.58 -10.81
N GLY A 148 -20.93 -16.84 -9.82
CA GLY A 148 -21.31 -17.35 -8.50
C GLY A 148 -20.16 -17.37 -7.49
N ASP A 149 -20.54 -17.51 -6.24
CA ASP A 149 -19.69 -17.29 -5.07
C ASP A 149 -18.41 -18.12 -5.05
N GLN A 150 -18.52 -19.40 -5.41
CA GLN A 150 -17.35 -20.29 -5.41
C GLN A 150 -16.29 -19.83 -6.43
N LYS A 151 -16.69 -19.52 -7.68
CA LYS A 151 -15.73 -19.10 -8.71
C LYS A 151 -15.10 -17.75 -8.42
N GLN A 152 -15.83 -16.85 -7.76
CA GLN A 152 -15.29 -15.59 -7.31
C GLN A 152 -14.24 -15.81 -6.21
N SER A 153 -14.54 -16.64 -5.21
CA SER A 153 -13.60 -17.05 -4.17
C SER A 153 -12.37 -17.75 -4.75
N ASP A 154 -12.55 -18.68 -5.70
CA ASP A 154 -11.46 -19.41 -6.36
C ASP A 154 -10.50 -18.44 -7.10
N THR A 155 -11.05 -17.44 -7.77
CA THR A 155 -10.24 -16.44 -8.49
C THR A 155 -9.39 -15.62 -7.53
N ILE A 156 -9.97 -15.14 -6.42
CA ILE A 156 -9.23 -14.39 -5.41
C ILE A 156 -8.23 -15.30 -4.69
N ALA A 157 -8.58 -16.55 -4.38
CA ALA A 157 -7.67 -17.52 -3.81
C ALA A 157 -6.44 -17.78 -4.70
N GLU A 158 -6.63 -17.85 -6.02
CA GLU A 158 -5.53 -17.99 -6.96
C GLU A 158 -4.61 -16.77 -6.96
N LEU A 159 -5.18 -15.57 -6.94
CA LEU A 159 -4.42 -14.31 -6.82
C LEU A 159 -3.63 -14.27 -5.51
N ILE A 160 -4.24 -14.63 -4.38
CA ILE A 160 -3.58 -14.71 -3.07
C ILE A 160 -2.39 -15.69 -3.12
N LYS A 161 -2.57 -16.89 -3.70
CA LYS A 161 -1.49 -17.89 -3.81
C LYS A 161 -0.30 -17.38 -4.63
N VAL A 162 -0.55 -16.64 -5.70
CA VAL A 162 0.50 -16.04 -6.51
C VAL A 162 1.25 -14.96 -5.74
N ILE A 163 0.53 -14.01 -5.14
CA ILE A 163 1.12 -12.92 -4.37
C ILE A 163 1.85 -13.43 -3.10
N ASP A 164 1.41 -14.56 -2.52
CA ASP A 164 2.07 -15.17 -1.36
C ASP A 164 3.51 -15.63 -1.63
N GLN A 165 3.89 -15.82 -2.89
CA GLN A 165 5.27 -16.13 -3.27
C GLN A 165 6.23 -14.93 -3.10
N ALA A 166 5.70 -13.72 -2.95
CA ALA A 166 6.48 -12.53 -2.67
C ALA A 166 6.93 -12.53 -1.20
N ASP A 167 8.24 -12.63 -0.97
CA ASP A 167 8.83 -12.56 0.37
C ASP A 167 8.98 -11.09 0.78
N LEU A 168 8.05 -10.62 1.65
CA LEU A 168 8.11 -9.27 2.23
C LEU A 168 8.83 -9.24 3.58
N LEU A 169 9.09 -10.39 4.20
CA LEU A 169 9.80 -10.51 5.48
C LEU A 169 11.24 -10.01 5.39
N ASN A 170 11.91 -10.34 4.28
CA ASN A 170 13.30 -10.00 4.02
C ASN A 170 13.47 -8.84 3.03
N SER A 171 12.36 -8.21 2.63
CA SER A 171 12.38 -7.04 1.76
C SER A 171 12.54 -5.77 2.59
N ASP A 172 13.39 -4.86 2.14
CA ASP A 172 13.39 -3.49 2.63
C ASP A 172 12.10 -2.79 2.19
N GLY A 173 11.49 -1.96 3.03
CA GLY A 173 10.27 -1.22 2.69
C GLY A 173 10.42 -0.41 1.40
N GLU A 174 11.60 0.17 1.14
CA GLU A 174 11.89 0.88 -0.09
C GLU A 174 11.79 -0.02 -1.34
N ILE A 175 12.23 -1.29 -1.24
CA ILE A 175 12.14 -2.26 -2.35
C ILE A 175 10.69 -2.56 -2.71
N LEU A 176 9.82 -2.72 -1.72
CA LEU A 176 8.41 -2.98 -1.98
C LEU A 176 7.70 -1.75 -2.54
N GLY A 177 7.99 -0.56 -2.01
CA GLY A 177 7.49 0.69 -2.55
C GLY A 177 7.89 0.89 -4.02
N ASP A 178 9.16 0.66 -4.35
CA ASP A 178 9.67 0.72 -5.73
C ASP A 178 9.01 -0.32 -6.64
N ALA A 179 8.76 -1.54 -6.15
CA ALA A 179 8.03 -2.58 -6.89
C ALA A 179 6.57 -2.18 -7.14
N TYR A 180 5.92 -1.59 -6.15
CA TYR A 180 4.55 -1.09 -6.26
C TYR A 180 4.44 0.06 -7.26
N GLU A 181 5.36 1.03 -7.22
CA GLU A 181 5.46 2.09 -8.24
C GLU A 181 5.70 1.54 -9.64
N TYR A 182 6.54 0.51 -9.77
CA TYR A 182 6.74 -0.16 -11.05
C TYR A 182 5.45 -0.77 -11.58
N LEU A 183 4.67 -1.46 -10.74
CA LEU A 183 3.37 -2.00 -11.12
C LEU A 183 2.40 -0.90 -11.57
N ILE A 184 2.31 0.20 -10.84
CA ILE A 184 1.51 1.36 -11.23
C ILE A 184 1.91 1.84 -12.64
N GLY A 185 3.21 1.97 -12.90
CA GLY A 185 3.74 2.37 -14.21
C GLY A 185 3.41 1.38 -15.33
N GLN A 186 3.44 0.06 -15.07
CA GLN A 186 3.04 -0.96 -16.04
C GLN A 186 1.54 -0.87 -16.36
N PHE A 187 0.69 -0.72 -15.35
CA PHE A 187 -0.74 -0.52 -15.57
C PHE A 187 -1.05 0.75 -16.34
N ALA A 188 -0.32 1.83 -16.06
CA ALA A 188 -0.42 3.06 -16.83
C ALA A 188 -0.11 2.80 -18.31
N SER A 189 0.91 2.01 -18.62
CA SER A 189 1.29 1.66 -19.99
C SER A 189 0.24 0.79 -20.69
N GLU A 190 -0.39 -0.15 -19.97
CA GLU A 190 -1.43 -1.04 -20.52
C GLU A 190 -2.76 -0.31 -20.77
N THR A 191 -3.10 0.68 -19.96
CA THR A 191 -4.35 1.45 -20.09
C THR A 191 -4.32 2.52 -21.20
N GLY A 192 -3.16 2.75 -21.82
CA GLY A 192 -3.01 3.61 -22.99
C GLY A 192 -3.21 5.10 -22.69
N LYS A 193 -4.06 5.80 -23.50
CA LYS A 193 -4.24 7.27 -23.40
C LYS A 193 -4.72 7.77 -22.02
N LYS A 194 -5.32 6.91 -21.22
CA LYS A 194 -5.75 7.24 -19.85
C LYS A 194 -4.60 7.16 -18.83
N ALA A 195 -3.44 6.69 -19.25
CA ALA A 195 -2.27 6.54 -18.38
C ALA A 195 -1.76 7.88 -17.81
N GLY A 196 -1.83 8.95 -18.61
CA GLY A 196 -1.44 10.29 -18.17
C GLY A 196 -2.32 10.91 -17.09
N GLU A 197 -3.45 10.28 -16.76
CA GLU A 197 -4.38 10.77 -15.75
C GLU A 197 -3.96 10.40 -14.33
N PHE A 198 -3.07 9.43 -14.13
CA PHE A 198 -2.73 8.97 -12.76
C PHE A 198 -1.26 8.62 -12.53
N TYR A 199 -0.40 8.72 -13.54
CA TYR A 199 1.01 8.34 -13.41
C TYR A 199 1.94 9.21 -14.27
N THR A 200 2.93 9.79 -13.62
CA THR A 200 4.04 10.51 -14.29
C THR A 200 5.22 9.54 -14.45
N PRO A 201 5.74 9.34 -15.69
CA PRO A 201 6.88 8.45 -15.91
C PRO A 201 8.07 8.80 -15.01
N GLN A 202 8.67 7.79 -14.37
CA GLN A 202 9.74 7.97 -13.39
C GLN A 202 10.91 8.83 -13.85
N ALA A 203 11.29 8.74 -15.13
CA ALA A 203 12.36 9.57 -15.69
C ALA A 203 12.00 11.07 -15.68
N VAL A 204 10.73 11.40 -15.96
CA VAL A 204 10.22 12.77 -15.94
C VAL A 204 10.08 13.25 -14.49
N SER A 205 9.46 12.46 -13.62
CA SER A 205 9.32 12.76 -12.20
C SER A 205 10.66 13.05 -11.53
N LYS A 206 11.70 12.26 -11.80
CA LYS A 206 13.06 12.49 -11.29
C LYS A 206 13.65 13.83 -11.74
N ILE A 207 13.44 14.22 -12.99
CA ILE A 207 13.93 15.49 -13.52
C ILE A 207 13.21 16.66 -12.85
N LEU A 208 11.87 16.61 -12.80
CA LEU A 208 11.05 17.67 -12.18
C LEU A 208 11.43 17.86 -10.71
N THR A 209 11.49 16.75 -9.96
CA THR A 209 11.87 16.78 -8.55
C THR A 209 13.27 17.35 -8.33
N ARG A 210 14.26 16.96 -9.14
CA ARG A 210 15.63 17.49 -9.03
C ARG A 210 15.70 18.98 -9.31
N ILE A 211 14.91 19.48 -10.24
CA ILE A 211 14.84 20.92 -10.52
C ILE A 211 14.20 21.65 -9.32
N ALA A 212 13.05 21.16 -8.87
CA ALA A 212 12.27 21.82 -7.83
C ALA A 212 12.97 21.83 -6.44
N ILE A 213 13.73 20.76 -6.11
CA ILE A 213 14.43 20.67 -4.82
C ILE A 213 15.74 21.47 -4.79
N THR A 214 16.23 21.97 -5.94
CA THR A 214 17.49 22.70 -6.01
C THR A 214 17.45 23.93 -5.09
N GLY A 215 18.35 23.97 -4.12
CA GLY A 215 18.42 25.01 -3.09
C GLY A 215 17.53 24.77 -1.88
N GLN A 216 16.71 23.70 -1.87
CA GLN A 216 15.82 23.30 -0.77
C GLN A 216 16.27 21.99 -0.10
N GLU A 217 17.37 21.38 -0.55
CA GLU A 217 17.79 20.03 -0.16
C GLU A 217 18.06 19.86 1.34
N ASN A 218 18.31 20.97 2.04
CA ASN A 218 18.62 20.99 3.48
C ASN A 218 17.58 21.76 4.31
N VAL A 219 16.46 22.15 3.72
CA VAL A 219 15.41 22.88 4.44
C VAL A 219 14.81 21.97 5.51
N LYS A 220 14.83 22.41 6.77
CA LYS A 220 14.26 21.64 7.87
C LYS A 220 12.73 21.59 7.76
N GLY A 221 12.16 20.39 7.76
CA GLY A 221 10.72 20.21 7.63
C GLY A 221 10.21 20.61 6.25
N LEU A 222 10.87 20.09 5.20
CA LEU A 222 10.50 20.31 3.81
C LEU A 222 9.01 20.02 3.58
N SER A 223 8.24 20.99 3.07
CA SER A 223 6.85 20.83 2.65
C SER A 223 6.75 20.80 1.13
N ILE A 224 6.06 19.78 0.62
CA ILE A 224 5.93 19.51 -0.81
C ILE A 224 4.45 19.42 -1.15
N TYR A 225 4.02 20.08 -2.20
CA TYR A 225 2.65 20.06 -2.66
C TYR A 225 2.54 19.63 -4.12
N ASP A 226 1.60 18.73 -4.39
CA ASP A 226 1.18 18.35 -5.73
C ASP A 226 -0.35 18.51 -5.83
N PRO A 227 -0.84 19.50 -6.60
CA PRO A 227 -2.27 19.76 -6.77
C PRO A 227 -3.01 18.70 -7.61
N CYS A 228 -2.28 17.82 -8.30
CA CYS A 228 -2.79 16.76 -9.15
C CYS A 228 -1.97 15.48 -8.95
N MET A 229 -1.87 15.03 -7.69
CA MET A 229 -0.83 14.08 -7.26
C MET A 229 -0.89 12.72 -7.93
N GLY A 230 -2.01 12.36 -8.56
CA GLY A 230 -2.15 11.04 -9.16
C GLY A 230 -1.91 9.93 -8.11
N SER A 231 -1.01 9.02 -8.42
CA SER A 231 -0.56 7.96 -7.49
C SER A 231 0.45 8.42 -6.42
N GLY A 232 0.78 9.70 -6.34
CA GLY A 232 1.74 10.25 -5.37
C GLY A 232 3.23 10.04 -5.72
N SER A 233 3.53 9.40 -6.84
CA SER A 233 4.91 9.09 -7.25
C SER A 233 5.82 10.31 -7.37
N LEU A 234 5.28 11.45 -7.82
CA LEU A 234 6.05 12.69 -7.95
C LEU A 234 6.44 13.25 -6.58
N LEU A 235 5.52 13.23 -5.63
CA LEU A 235 5.77 13.63 -4.24
C LEU A 235 6.86 12.76 -3.58
N LEU A 236 6.77 11.43 -3.73
CA LEU A 236 7.69 10.47 -3.14
C LEU A 236 9.13 10.59 -3.67
N ASN A 237 9.32 10.98 -4.92
CA ASN A 237 10.65 11.17 -5.48
C ASN A 237 11.48 12.26 -4.74
N ALA A 238 10.85 13.20 -4.05
CA ALA A 238 11.56 14.23 -3.29
C ALA A 238 12.38 13.62 -2.14
N LYS A 239 11.90 12.56 -1.50
CA LYS A 239 12.62 11.83 -0.43
C LYS A 239 14.03 11.42 -0.87
N ARG A 240 14.20 11.02 -2.14
CA ARG A 240 15.47 10.54 -2.71
C ARG A 240 16.55 11.62 -2.85
N TYR A 241 16.15 12.88 -2.96
CA TYR A 241 17.07 14.01 -3.20
C TYR A 241 17.21 14.93 -1.99
N TYR A 242 16.34 14.77 -1.01
CA TYR A 242 16.42 15.52 0.25
C TYR A 242 17.60 15.01 1.08
N LYS A 243 18.36 15.94 1.67
CA LYS A 243 19.56 15.66 2.47
C LYS A 243 19.33 15.80 3.96
N GLY A 244 18.16 16.27 4.35
CA GLY A 244 17.75 16.32 5.76
C GLY A 244 17.14 15.01 6.23
N ASP A 245 16.58 15.03 7.43
CA ASP A 245 15.85 13.88 7.96
C ASP A 245 14.50 13.72 7.25
N THR A 246 14.35 12.66 6.48
CA THR A 246 13.18 12.38 5.67
C THR A 246 11.89 12.17 6.50
N ASN A 247 12.02 11.85 7.78
CA ASN A 247 10.88 11.71 8.69
C ASN A 247 10.15 13.03 8.96
N TYR A 248 10.74 14.17 8.59
CA TYR A 248 10.13 15.50 8.74
C TYR A 248 9.65 16.11 7.43
N ILE A 249 9.69 15.38 6.32
CA ILE A 249 9.08 15.84 5.06
C ILE A 249 7.56 15.77 5.22
N LYS A 250 6.88 16.88 4.91
CA LYS A 250 5.42 16.96 4.88
C LYS A 250 4.94 16.91 3.43
N TYR A 251 4.11 15.94 3.13
CA TYR A 251 3.54 15.71 1.81
C TYR A 251 2.10 16.22 1.76
N TYR A 252 1.83 17.11 0.83
CA TYR A 252 0.49 17.65 0.56
C TYR A 252 0.11 17.28 -0.86
N GLY A 253 -1.08 16.75 -1.04
CA GLY A 253 -1.54 16.33 -2.36
C GLY A 253 -3.04 16.40 -2.50
N GLN A 254 -3.52 16.67 -3.71
CA GLN A 254 -4.94 16.59 -4.06
C GLN A 254 -5.13 15.67 -5.25
N GLU A 255 -6.21 14.91 -5.23
CA GLU A 255 -6.63 14.03 -6.32
C GLU A 255 -8.15 13.95 -6.38
N LEU A 256 -8.70 14.16 -7.57
CA LEU A 256 -10.14 14.15 -7.81
C LEU A 256 -10.71 12.74 -7.90
N ASN A 257 -9.95 11.81 -8.48
CA ASN A 257 -10.40 10.43 -8.67
C ASN A 257 -10.14 9.60 -7.40
N MET A 258 -11.20 9.07 -6.77
CA MET A 258 -11.11 8.31 -5.54
C MET A 258 -10.17 7.09 -5.65
N SER A 259 -10.26 6.33 -6.75
CA SER A 259 -9.40 5.16 -6.97
C SER A 259 -7.92 5.55 -7.03
N THR A 260 -7.60 6.64 -7.72
CA THR A 260 -6.23 7.16 -7.81
C THR A 260 -5.76 7.74 -6.48
N TYR A 261 -6.64 8.43 -5.76
CA TYR A 261 -6.39 8.92 -4.40
C TYR A 261 -6.04 7.76 -3.44
N ASN A 262 -6.79 6.65 -3.50
CA ASN A 262 -6.49 5.46 -2.69
C ASN A 262 -5.13 4.84 -3.07
N LEU A 263 -4.78 4.82 -4.35
CA LEU A 263 -3.45 4.38 -4.78
C LEU A 263 -2.33 5.25 -4.20
N ALA A 264 -2.52 6.58 -4.17
CA ALA A 264 -1.54 7.49 -3.55
C ALA A 264 -1.37 7.21 -2.06
N ARG A 265 -2.47 7.01 -1.31
CA ARG A 265 -2.43 6.67 0.11
C ARG A 265 -1.67 5.37 0.35
N MET A 266 -1.99 4.30 -0.40
CA MET A 266 -1.29 3.02 -0.33
C MET A 266 0.21 3.19 -0.64
N ASN A 267 0.54 3.98 -1.65
CA ASN A 267 1.92 4.24 -2.06
C ASN A 267 2.71 4.96 -0.97
N MET A 268 2.12 5.97 -0.31
CA MET A 268 2.74 6.64 0.83
C MET A 268 3.05 5.67 1.97
N PHE A 269 2.14 4.77 2.31
CA PHE A 269 2.36 3.74 3.34
C PHE A 269 3.51 2.81 2.97
N LEU A 270 3.57 2.34 1.72
CA LEU A 270 4.59 1.42 1.24
C LEU A 270 5.99 2.04 1.21
N HIS A 271 6.07 3.37 1.16
CA HIS A 271 7.31 4.15 1.26
C HIS A 271 7.60 4.65 2.68
N ASP A 272 6.96 4.07 3.71
CA ASP A 272 7.14 4.40 5.12
C ASP A 272 6.99 5.91 5.42
N VAL A 273 6.04 6.56 4.75
CA VAL A 273 5.67 7.94 5.09
C VAL A 273 4.77 7.91 6.31
N ALA A 274 5.22 8.53 7.40
CA ALA A 274 4.45 8.58 8.63
C ALA A 274 3.09 9.27 8.42
N ALA A 275 2.05 8.77 9.10
CA ALA A 275 0.68 9.24 8.97
C ALA A 275 0.53 10.75 9.15
N GLU A 276 1.22 11.31 10.12
CA GLU A 276 1.24 12.74 10.45
C GLU A 276 1.90 13.62 9.38
N ASN A 277 2.58 13.00 8.42
CA ASN A 277 3.23 13.69 7.30
C ASN A 277 2.44 13.58 5.99
N GLN A 278 1.37 12.79 5.97
CA GLN A 278 0.48 12.59 4.83
C GLN A 278 -0.71 13.55 4.92
N ASN A 279 -0.67 14.64 4.18
CA ASN A 279 -1.77 15.60 4.08
C ASN A 279 -2.40 15.48 2.69
N LEU A 280 -2.96 14.31 2.42
CA LEU A 280 -3.58 14.01 1.15
C LEU A 280 -5.08 14.28 1.21
N HIS A 281 -5.62 14.94 0.20
CA HIS A 281 -7.01 15.33 0.13
C HIS A 281 -7.69 14.82 -1.16
N HIS A 282 -8.84 14.19 -1.00
CA HIS A 282 -9.70 13.83 -2.11
C HIS A 282 -10.60 15.02 -2.45
N GLY A 283 -10.33 15.71 -3.56
CA GLY A 283 -11.06 16.91 -3.93
C GLY A 283 -10.59 17.54 -5.23
N ASP A 284 -11.36 18.52 -5.70
CA ASP A 284 -11.06 19.27 -6.91
C ASP A 284 -10.14 20.46 -6.57
N THR A 285 -8.95 20.45 -7.10
CA THR A 285 -7.96 21.52 -6.90
C THR A 285 -8.41 22.88 -7.44
N LEU A 286 -9.31 22.88 -8.41
CA LEU A 286 -9.88 24.11 -8.98
C LEU A 286 -11.02 24.68 -8.14
N ASP A 287 -11.49 23.94 -7.16
CA ASP A 287 -12.47 24.37 -6.18
C ASP A 287 -11.75 24.80 -4.86
N ALA A 288 -12.48 25.08 -3.80
CA ALA A 288 -11.94 25.59 -2.52
C ALA A 288 -11.34 24.50 -1.61
N ASP A 289 -11.12 23.28 -2.11
CA ASP A 289 -10.71 22.09 -1.34
C ASP A 289 -9.19 22.01 -1.13
N TRP A 290 -8.64 22.91 -0.36
CA TRP A 290 -7.22 22.89 -0.04
C TRP A 290 -6.85 21.79 0.97
N PRO A 291 -5.68 21.11 0.80
CA PRO A 291 -5.22 20.06 1.74
C PRO A 291 -4.77 20.61 3.09
N THR A 292 -4.72 21.93 3.22
CA THR A 292 -4.44 22.65 4.45
C THR A 292 -5.54 23.66 4.66
N GLY A 293 -6.17 23.69 5.79
CA GLY A 293 -7.13 24.75 6.10
C GLY A 293 -6.52 26.16 6.17
N GLU A 294 -5.21 26.29 6.31
CA GLU A 294 -4.55 27.57 6.67
C GLU A 294 -3.23 27.85 5.96
N GLU A 295 -2.45 26.85 5.54
CA GLU A 295 -1.10 27.06 5.01
C GLU A 295 -1.08 26.92 3.49
N THR A 296 -0.71 27.99 2.80
CA THR A 296 -0.63 28.07 1.34
C THR A 296 0.82 28.18 0.81
N ASP A 297 1.80 28.27 1.72
CA ASP A 297 3.21 28.40 1.37
C ASP A 297 3.92 27.06 1.50
N PHE A 298 4.34 26.50 0.36
CA PHE A 298 5.09 25.27 0.29
C PHE A 298 6.52 25.53 -0.17
N HIS A 299 7.50 24.77 0.35
CA HIS A 299 8.88 24.85 -0.11
C HIS A 299 9.01 24.37 -1.56
N MET A 300 8.21 23.39 -1.95
CA MET A 300 8.16 22.85 -3.32
C MET A 300 6.72 22.65 -3.76
N VAL A 301 6.44 23.04 -5.01
CA VAL A 301 5.19 22.69 -5.70
C VAL A 301 5.57 21.93 -6.97
N LEU A 302 4.96 20.78 -7.16
CA LEU A 302 5.17 19.88 -8.31
C LEU A 302 3.81 19.60 -8.97
N MET A 303 3.79 19.51 -10.31
CA MET A 303 2.57 19.22 -11.05
C MET A 303 2.92 18.56 -12.40
#